data_a4a254e00fbb2a069906530eaa506589
#
_entry.id   a4a254e00fbb2a069906530eaa506589
#
_cell.length_a   1.000
_cell.length_b   1.000
_cell.length_c   1.000
_cell.angle_alpha   90.00
_cell.angle_beta   90.00
_cell.angle_gamma   90.00
#
_symmetry.space_group_name_H-M   'P 1'
#
loop_
_entity.id
_entity.type
_entity.pdbx_description
1 polymer ?
#
loop_
_entity_poly.entity_id
_entity_poly.type
_entity_poly.pdbx_seq_one_letter_code
_entity_poly.pdbx_strand_id
1 'polypeptide(L)'
;MRYSLVFLLVSTSLLAQKNITTASDATAPLHALQPDYPTPYGASKPEEVLSVVNRVFSYLEVATPNHFVHKTTGAIWSPGQAFEDQTVFSKGDFRPISYEWGVTYSGMLELTRITGSPQYKDYVFNRLNLIASAI
;
A
#
# COMPACT_ATOMS: atom_id res chain seq x y z
N MET A 1 -5.01 11.14 -79.78
CA MET A 1 -4.29 11.28 -78.49
C MET A 1 -5.32 11.42 -77.41
N ARG A 2 -5.43 10.39 -76.55
CA ARG A 2 -6.37 10.36 -75.44
C ARG A 2 -5.54 10.60 -74.15
N TYR A 3 -5.75 11.70 -73.47
CA TYR A 3 -5.14 11.99 -72.17
C TYR A 3 -6.05 11.41 -71.09
N SER A 4 -5.59 10.34 -70.43
CA SER A 4 -6.23 9.84 -69.20
C SER A 4 -5.79 10.67 -68.01
N LEU A 5 -6.71 11.35 -67.40
CA LEU A 5 -6.53 12.11 -66.15
C LEU A 5 -6.65 11.14 -65.00
N VAL A 6 -5.56 10.84 -64.29
CA VAL A 6 -5.56 10.03 -63.08
C VAL A 6 -5.82 10.97 -61.89
N PHE A 7 -6.97 10.83 -61.27
CA PHE A 7 -7.30 11.53 -60.02
C PHE A 7 -6.70 10.76 -58.85
N LEU A 8 -5.69 11.35 -58.24
CA LEU A 8 -5.10 10.82 -56.98
C LEU A 8 -5.93 11.31 -55.79
N LEU A 9 -6.74 10.40 -55.20
CA LEU A 9 -7.48 10.64 -53.98
C LEU A 9 -6.51 10.53 -52.79
N VAL A 10 -6.08 11.68 -52.27
CA VAL A 10 -5.35 11.75 -51.00
C VAL A 10 -6.34 11.68 -49.84
N SER A 11 -6.46 10.51 -49.26
CA SER A 11 -7.24 10.32 -48.03
C SER A 11 -6.43 10.91 -46.86
N THR A 12 -6.79 12.11 -46.42
CA THR A 12 -6.31 12.66 -45.14
C THR A 12 -7.06 11.99 -44.01
N SER A 13 -6.41 11.02 -43.38
CA SER A 13 -6.89 10.46 -42.11
C SER A 13 -6.76 11.56 -41.04
N LEU A 14 -7.88 12.21 -40.68
CA LEU A 14 -7.98 13.01 -39.50
C LEU A 14 -7.84 12.03 -38.29
N LEU A 15 -6.65 11.96 -37.74
CA LEU A 15 -6.47 11.41 -36.40
C LEU A 15 -7.19 12.36 -35.43
N ALA A 16 -8.39 11.99 -35.03
CA ALA A 16 -9.08 12.65 -33.94
C ALA A 16 -8.21 12.50 -32.69
N GLN A 17 -7.51 13.55 -32.34
CA GLN A 17 -6.76 13.65 -31.10
C GLN A 17 -7.78 13.65 -29.97
N LYS A 18 -7.98 12.48 -29.33
CA LYS A 18 -8.84 12.33 -28.18
C LYS A 18 -8.27 13.23 -27.07
N ASN A 19 -8.94 14.33 -26.79
CA ASN A 19 -8.62 15.17 -25.64
C ASN A 19 -8.75 14.32 -24.39
N ILE A 20 -7.62 13.86 -23.86
CA ILE A 20 -7.55 13.18 -22.56
C ILE A 20 -7.79 14.27 -21.52
N THR A 21 -9.06 14.48 -21.18
CA THR A 21 -9.42 15.24 -19.98
C THR A 21 -8.88 14.42 -18.81
N THR A 22 -7.88 14.93 -18.13
CA THR A 22 -7.35 14.33 -16.91
C THR A 22 -8.50 14.31 -15.91
N ALA A 23 -9.16 13.18 -15.75
CA ALA A 23 -10.20 13.03 -14.77
C ALA A 23 -9.56 13.10 -13.38
N SER A 24 -10.18 13.85 -12.48
CA SER A 24 -9.79 13.97 -11.08
C SER A 24 -11.01 13.64 -10.21
N ASP A 25 -10.81 13.43 -8.93
CA ASP A 25 -11.89 13.19 -7.96
C ASP A 25 -12.93 14.32 -7.96
N ALA A 26 -12.52 15.53 -8.38
CA ALA A 26 -13.41 16.68 -8.51
C ALA A 26 -14.23 16.68 -9.82
N THR A 27 -13.74 15.99 -10.87
CA THR A 27 -14.33 16.03 -12.21
C THR A 27 -15.02 14.74 -12.62
N ALA A 28 -14.58 13.60 -12.06
CA ALA A 28 -15.22 12.31 -12.28
C ALA A 28 -14.99 11.38 -11.08
N PRO A 29 -16.03 10.75 -10.55
CA PRO A 29 -15.90 9.76 -9.50
C PRO A 29 -15.00 8.61 -9.95
N LEU A 30 -14.01 8.21 -9.14
CA LEU A 30 -13.04 7.17 -9.49
C LEU A 30 -13.72 5.85 -9.90
N HIS A 31 -14.82 5.47 -9.25
CA HIS A 31 -15.57 4.26 -9.57
C HIS A 31 -16.27 4.29 -10.95
N ALA A 32 -16.42 5.48 -11.55
CA ALA A 32 -17.01 5.64 -12.89
C ALA A 32 -15.93 5.71 -13.98
N LEU A 33 -14.65 5.77 -13.61
CA LEU A 33 -13.54 5.80 -14.57
C LEU A 33 -13.31 4.40 -15.13
N GLN A 34 -13.50 4.28 -16.45
CA GLN A 34 -13.13 3.05 -17.15
C GLN A 34 -11.71 3.22 -17.70
N PRO A 35 -10.81 2.26 -17.51
CA PRO A 35 -9.46 2.34 -18.06
C PRO A 35 -9.51 2.34 -19.59
N ASP A 36 -8.69 3.17 -20.21
CA ASP A 36 -8.57 3.26 -21.69
C ASP A 36 -7.77 2.08 -22.29
N TYR A 37 -7.29 1.17 -21.45
CA TYR A 37 -6.53 -0.02 -21.85
C TYR A 37 -7.27 -1.28 -21.41
N PRO A 38 -7.08 -2.40 -22.11
CA PRO A 38 -7.64 -3.68 -21.68
C PRO A 38 -7.10 -4.00 -20.28
N THR A 39 -8.00 -4.19 -19.31
CA THR A 39 -7.59 -4.67 -17.99
C THR A 39 -7.14 -6.13 -18.15
N PRO A 40 -5.87 -6.46 -17.94
CA PRO A 40 -5.37 -7.82 -18.09
C PRO A 40 -5.81 -8.74 -16.94
N TYR A 41 -6.55 -8.17 -15.99
CA TYR A 41 -6.94 -8.86 -14.77
C TYR A 41 -8.33 -9.45 -14.93
N GLY A 42 -8.42 -10.78 -14.87
CA GLY A 42 -9.66 -11.48 -14.65
C GLY A 42 -10.21 -11.27 -13.23
N ALA A 43 -11.20 -12.05 -12.83
CA ALA A 43 -11.67 -12.07 -11.45
C ALA A 43 -10.51 -12.43 -10.51
N SER A 44 -10.32 -11.61 -9.47
CA SER A 44 -9.29 -11.86 -8.46
C SER A 44 -9.56 -13.17 -7.73
N LYS A 45 -8.54 -14.01 -7.61
CA LYS A 45 -8.63 -15.26 -6.84
C LYS A 45 -8.15 -15.02 -5.42
N PRO A 46 -8.83 -15.57 -4.41
CA PRO A 46 -8.43 -15.39 -3.00
C PRO A 46 -6.96 -15.71 -2.73
N GLU A 47 -6.42 -16.76 -3.38
CA GLU A 47 -5.03 -17.20 -3.21
C GLU A 47 -4.04 -16.16 -3.76
N GLU A 48 -4.36 -15.53 -4.88
CA GLU A 48 -3.54 -14.48 -5.48
C GLU A 48 -3.52 -13.23 -4.60
N VAL A 49 -4.71 -12.84 -4.08
CA VAL A 49 -4.83 -11.72 -3.14
C VAL A 49 -4.03 -12.01 -1.86
N LEU A 50 -4.18 -13.21 -1.29
CA LEU A 50 -3.48 -13.61 -0.06
C LEU A 50 -1.96 -13.63 -0.27
N SER A 51 -1.49 -14.06 -1.44
CA SER A 51 -0.06 -14.02 -1.79
C SER A 51 0.50 -12.59 -1.74
N VAL A 52 -0.22 -11.61 -2.29
CA VAL A 52 0.17 -10.20 -2.24
C VAL A 52 0.15 -9.68 -0.80
N VAL A 53 -0.91 -9.98 -0.06
CA VAL A 53 -1.06 -9.59 1.36
C VAL A 53 0.09 -10.13 2.20
N ASN A 54 0.45 -11.41 2.04
CA ASN A 54 1.57 -12.01 2.78
C ASN A 54 2.92 -11.37 2.45
N ARG A 55 3.13 -10.97 1.20
CA ARG A 55 4.33 -10.24 0.80
C ARG A 55 4.41 -8.87 1.47
N VAL A 56 3.29 -8.13 1.50
CA VAL A 56 3.20 -6.85 2.20
C VAL A 56 3.39 -7.06 3.70
N PHE A 57 2.74 -8.04 4.30
CA PHE A 57 2.89 -8.39 5.71
C PHE A 57 4.36 -8.68 6.07
N SER A 58 5.04 -9.51 5.31
CA SER A 58 6.45 -9.84 5.56
C SER A 58 7.35 -8.61 5.51
N TYR A 59 7.07 -7.66 4.63
CA TYR A 59 7.77 -6.38 4.60
C TYR A 59 7.48 -5.55 5.85
N LEU A 60 6.21 -5.41 6.23
CA LEU A 60 5.81 -4.63 7.40
C LEU A 60 6.36 -5.19 8.71
N GLU A 61 6.49 -6.53 8.82
CA GLU A 61 7.06 -7.18 9.99
C GLU A 61 8.51 -6.73 10.25
N VAL A 62 9.29 -6.55 9.19
CA VAL A 62 10.69 -6.11 9.26
C VAL A 62 10.81 -4.58 9.34
N ALA A 63 9.97 -3.86 8.59
CA ALA A 63 10.08 -2.41 8.40
C ALA A 63 9.43 -1.59 9.53
N THR A 64 8.61 -2.21 10.40
CA THR A 64 7.99 -1.54 11.53
C THR A 64 8.72 -1.86 12.82
N PRO A 65 9.12 -0.85 13.63
CA PRO A 65 9.77 -1.07 14.91
C PRO A 65 9.00 -2.01 15.83
N ASN A 66 9.70 -2.89 16.51
CA ASN A 66 9.15 -3.88 17.43
C ASN A 66 9.83 -3.89 18.82
N HIS A 67 10.76 -2.95 19.06
CA HIS A 67 11.41 -2.75 20.35
C HIS A 67 11.85 -1.30 20.52
N PHE A 68 12.18 -0.92 21.75
CA PHE A 68 12.80 0.37 22.06
C PHE A 68 14.31 0.21 22.23
N VAL A 69 15.02 1.30 21.95
CA VAL A 69 16.47 1.40 22.11
C VAL A 69 16.85 2.73 22.75
N HIS A 70 17.99 2.77 23.39
CA HIS A 70 18.59 4.02 23.80
C HIS A 70 19.18 4.75 22.57
N LYS A 71 18.75 5.98 22.34
CA LYS A 71 19.02 6.77 21.13
C LYS A 71 20.49 6.88 20.77
N THR A 72 21.37 7.02 21.78
CA THR A 72 22.81 7.25 21.56
C THR A 72 23.60 5.94 21.53
N THR A 73 23.29 4.99 22.41
CA THR A 73 24.06 3.76 22.56
C THR A 73 23.54 2.60 21.73
N GLY A 74 22.28 2.64 21.30
CA GLY A 74 21.60 1.55 20.65
C GLY A 74 21.22 0.38 21.58
N ALA A 75 21.49 0.51 22.89
CA ALA A 75 21.14 -0.52 23.86
C ALA A 75 19.62 -0.77 23.87
N ILE A 76 19.23 -2.06 23.81
CA ILE A 76 17.81 -2.46 23.83
C ILE A 76 17.23 -2.15 25.19
N TRP A 77 16.10 -1.44 25.22
CA TRP A 77 15.31 -1.22 26.41
C TRP A 77 14.46 -2.48 26.72
N SER A 78 14.35 -2.79 27.98
CA SER A 78 13.53 -3.93 28.46
C SER A 78 12.42 -3.44 29.39
N PRO A 79 11.22 -4.07 29.36
CA PRO A 79 10.14 -3.77 30.30
C PRO A 79 10.63 -3.84 31.76
N GLY A 80 10.23 -2.85 32.56
CA GLY A 80 10.67 -2.68 33.94
C GLY A 80 11.88 -1.75 34.11
N GLN A 81 12.54 -1.34 33.06
CA GLN A 81 13.50 -0.23 33.11
C GLN A 81 12.75 1.11 33.04
N ALA A 82 13.34 2.16 33.60
CA ALA A 82 12.81 3.51 33.44
C ALA A 82 12.73 3.87 31.95
N PHE A 83 11.59 4.44 31.55
CA PHE A 83 11.43 4.98 30.20
C PHE A 83 11.90 6.45 30.25
N GLU A 84 13.01 6.73 29.59
CA GLU A 84 13.68 8.02 29.65
C GLU A 84 13.56 8.75 28.31
N ASP A 85 13.88 10.06 28.28
CA ASP A 85 13.86 10.90 27.09
C ASP A 85 14.76 10.36 25.95
N GLN A 86 15.76 9.55 26.29
CA GLN A 86 16.64 8.90 25.32
C GLN A 86 16.14 7.53 24.84
N THR A 87 15.02 7.06 25.36
CA THR A 87 14.38 5.80 24.91
C THR A 87 13.51 6.09 23.69
N VAL A 88 13.84 5.50 22.58
CA VAL A 88 13.16 5.72 21.31
C VAL A 88 12.86 4.38 20.65
N PHE A 89 11.89 4.34 19.72
CA PHE A 89 11.70 3.17 18.89
C PHE A 89 12.98 2.80 18.12
N SER A 90 13.22 1.51 17.95
CA SER A 90 14.26 1.02 17.05
C SER A 90 14.06 1.58 15.65
N LYS A 91 15.12 1.57 14.84
CA LYS A 91 15.05 2.05 13.46
C LYS A 91 14.04 1.21 12.66
N GLY A 92 13.20 1.90 11.90
CA GLY A 92 12.24 1.33 10.98
C GLY A 92 11.76 2.38 10.00
N ASP A 93 11.05 1.94 8.96
CA ASP A 93 10.55 2.84 7.92
C ASP A 93 9.24 3.53 8.34
N PHE A 94 8.58 2.99 9.36
CA PHE A 94 7.25 3.44 9.78
C PHE A 94 7.19 3.78 11.26
N ARG A 95 6.18 4.57 11.63
CA ARG A 95 5.89 4.92 13.02
C ARG A 95 4.77 4.02 13.53
N PRO A 96 5.02 3.15 14.54
CA PRO A 96 3.98 2.23 15.05
C PRO A 96 2.88 2.95 15.85
N ILE A 97 3.05 4.25 16.14
CA ILE A 97 2.03 5.12 16.75
C ILE A 97 1.71 6.23 15.75
N SER A 98 0.74 5.98 14.87
CA SER A 98 0.21 6.97 13.96
C SER A 98 -1.20 6.57 13.52
N TYR A 99 -1.92 7.49 12.89
CA TYR A 99 -3.23 7.20 12.31
C TYR A 99 -3.17 6.05 11.29
N GLU A 100 -2.19 6.08 10.41
CA GLU A 100 -1.99 5.07 9.36
C GLU A 100 -1.74 3.69 9.97
N TRP A 101 -1.01 3.65 11.10
CA TRP A 101 -0.78 2.38 11.80
C TRP A 101 -2.03 1.88 12.53
N GLY A 102 -2.88 2.76 13.03
CA GLY A 102 -4.20 2.39 13.54
C GLY A 102 -5.04 1.69 12.49
N VAL A 103 -5.06 2.21 11.27
CA VAL A 103 -5.74 1.58 10.12
C VAL A 103 -5.08 0.23 9.77
N THR A 104 -3.74 0.18 9.72
CA THR A 104 -2.98 -1.04 9.45
C THR A 104 -3.28 -2.14 10.49
N TYR A 105 -3.30 -1.79 11.77
CA TYR A 105 -3.65 -2.74 12.84
C TYR A 105 -5.07 -3.28 12.70
N SER A 106 -6.03 -2.42 12.37
CA SER A 106 -7.41 -2.85 12.10
C SER A 106 -7.47 -3.83 10.93
N GLY A 107 -6.76 -3.54 9.85
CA GLY A 107 -6.65 -4.44 8.69
C GLY A 107 -6.03 -5.79 9.04
N MET A 108 -4.98 -5.81 9.87
CA MET A 108 -4.32 -7.05 10.32
C MET A 108 -5.24 -7.91 11.20
N LEU A 109 -6.02 -7.28 12.09
CA LEU A 109 -7.02 -8.00 12.89
C LEU A 109 -8.11 -8.61 12.00
N GLU A 110 -8.56 -7.89 10.99
CA GLU A 110 -9.54 -8.38 10.03
C GLU A 110 -8.96 -9.54 9.18
N LEU A 111 -7.69 -9.45 8.76
CA LEU A 111 -7.01 -10.56 8.09
C LEU A 111 -6.96 -11.81 8.95
N THR A 112 -6.72 -11.68 10.26
CA THR A 112 -6.81 -12.81 11.19
C THR A 112 -8.20 -13.42 11.19
N ARG A 113 -9.25 -12.58 11.23
CA ARG A 113 -10.65 -13.04 11.23
C ARG A 113 -11.02 -13.80 9.97
N ILE A 114 -10.56 -13.31 8.80
CA ILE A 114 -10.89 -13.89 7.50
C ILE A 114 -10.08 -15.17 7.24
N THR A 115 -8.78 -15.17 7.56
CA THR A 115 -7.87 -16.25 7.22
C THR A 115 -7.71 -17.31 8.29
N GLY A 116 -8.06 -16.99 9.54
CA GLY A 116 -7.76 -17.81 10.73
C GLY A 116 -6.28 -17.82 11.12
N SER A 117 -5.41 -17.12 10.39
CA SER A 117 -3.97 -17.10 10.67
C SER A 117 -3.65 -16.14 11.82
N PRO A 118 -2.99 -16.62 12.91
CA PRO A 118 -2.68 -15.80 14.09
C PRO A 118 -1.57 -14.76 13.82
N GLN A 119 -0.73 -14.95 12.82
CA GLN A 119 0.45 -14.10 12.55
C GLN A 119 0.10 -12.60 12.46
N TYR A 120 -1.01 -12.25 11.85
CA TYR A 120 -1.43 -10.85 11.69
C TYR A 120 -1.85 -10.23 13.03
N LYS A 121 -2.58 -11.00 13.86
CA LYS A 121 -2.93 -10.57 15.21
C LYS A 121 -1.68 -10.43 16.08
N ASP A 122 -0.76 -11.37 16.00
CA ASP A 122 0.47 -11.35 16.80
C ASP A 122 1.34 -10.12 16.44
N TYR A 123 1.39 -9.73 15.16
CA TYR A 123 2.01 -8.49 14.73
C TYR A 123 1.43 -7.27 15.48
N VAL A 124 0.11 -7.18 15.59
CA VAL A 124 -0.58 -6.07 16.26
C VAL A 124 -0.29 -6.08 17.74
N PHE A 125 -0.51 -7.23 18.41
CA PHE A 125 -0.37 -7.32 19.86
C PHE A 125 1.07 -7.14 20.32
N ASN A 126 2.05 -7.63 19.60
CA ASN A 126 3.46 -7.42 19.94
C ASN A 126 3.81 -5.92 19.98
N ARG A 127 3.30 -5.13 19.06
CA ARG A 127 3.56 -3.69 19.00
C ARG A 127 2.73 -2.90 20.02
N LEU A 128 1.47 -3.24 20.19
CA LEU A 128 0.62 -2.57 21.19
C LEU A 128 1.09 -2.87 22.62
N ASN A 129 1.50 -4.10 22.91
CA ASN A 129 2.06 -4.46 24.21
C ASN A 129 3.38 -3.73 24.48
N LEU A 130 4.24 -3.60 23.46
CA LEU A 130 5.46 -2.80 23.57
C LEU A 130 5.14 -1.34 23.93
N ILE A 131 4.19 -0.72 23.22
CA ILE A 131 3.76 0.65 23.48
C ILE A 131 3.19 0.78 24.89
N ALA A 132 2.31 -0.16 25.30
CA ALA A 132 1.71 -0.15 26.63
C ALA A 132 2.73 -0.34 27.75
N SER A 133 3.85 -1.05 27.49
CA SER A 133 4.90 -1.25 28.49
C SER A 133 5.77 -0.01 28.74
N ALA A 134 5.63 1.03 27.92
CA ALA A 134 6.36 2.31 28.02
C ALA A 134 5.53 3.42 28.71
N ILE A 135 4.29 3.13 29.10
CA ILE A 135 3.37 4.06 29.79
C ILE A 135 3.33 3.72 31.27
#